data_29eb18c5014e4b53eb40144617484ba0
#
_entry.id   29eb18c5014e4b53eb40144617484ba0
#
_cell.length_a   1.000
_cell.length_b   1.000
_cell.length_c   1.000
_cell.angle_alpha   90.00
_cell.angle_beta   90.00
_cell.angle_gamma   90.00
#
_symmetry.space_group_name_H-M   'P 1'
#
loop_
_entity.id
_entity.type
_entity.pdbx_description
1 polymer ?
#
loop_
_entity_poly.entity_id
_entity_poly.type
_entity_poly.pdbx_seq_one_letter_code
_entity_poly.pdbx_strand_id
1 'polypeptide(L)'
;LSNSQIDEIIQRGSIKEEFAITADVSGYVTEKKVNLGDYVRKGEAIYEVADLSKVWLLFDVYESDMSWINKGDKVSFTIASFPGETFSGKVSYLDPVIDPKTRVAKARVEISNAGQRLKPEMFASGTVEATLPAKSDKLVVPKTAVMWTGKRSVVYVKSTSGKGVSFLMR
;
A
#
# COMPACT_ATOMS: atom_id res chain seq x y z
N LEU A 1 35.41 14.25 -6.72
CA LEU A 1 35.76 14.79 -8.05
C LEU A 1 35.64 13.64 -9.05
N SER A 2 34.97 13.86 -10.19
CA SER A 2 34.96 12.91 -11.29
C SER A 2 36.31 12.97 -12.05
N ASN A 3 36.63 11.88 -12.78
CA ASN A 3 37.86 11.87 -13.58
C ASN A 3 37.91 13.02 -14.60
N SER A 4 36.77 13.36 -15.21
CA SER A 4 36.65 14.50 -16.12
C SER A 4 36.94 15.86 -15.46
N GLN A 5 36.59 16.04 -14.22
CA GLN A 5 36.90 17.26 -13.46
C GLN A 5 38.41 17.35 -13.10
N ILE A 6 39.04 16.22 -12.85
CA ILE A 6 40.48 16.13 -12.63
C ILE A 6 41.24 16.48 -13.91
N ASP A 7 40.83 15.92 -15.04
CA ASP A 7 41.44 16.21 -16.35
C ASP A 7 41.30 17.71 -16.73
N GLU A 8 40.13 18.32 -16.44
CA GLU A 8 39.92 19.75 -16.67
C GLU A 8 40.84 20.63 -15.84
N ILE A 9 41.13 20.28 -14.57
CA ILE A 9 42.05 20.99 -13.70
C ILE A 9 43.48 20.88 -14.22
N ILE A 10 43.91 19.70 -14.65
CA ILE A 10 45.22 19.43 -15.21
C ILE A 10 45.44 20.24 -16.49
N GLN A 11 44.45 20.29 -17.40
CA GLN A 11 44.54 21.04 -18.64
C GLN A 11 44.58 22.55 -18.45
N ARG A 12 43.83 23.08 -17.46
CA ARG A 12 43.76 24.53 -17.20
C ARG A 12 44.95 25.05 -16.40
N GLY A 13 45.64 24.21 -15.65
CA GLY A 13 46.75 24.60 -14.81
C GLY A 13 46.41 25.57 -13.67
N SER A 14 45.11 25.73 -13.37
CA SER A 14 44.62 26.62 -12.31
C SER A 14 43.68 25.86 -11.36
N ILE A 15 43.79 26.19 -10.08
CA ILE A 15 42.91 25.61 -9.06
C ILE A 15 41.51 26.20 -9.24
N LYS A 16 40.51 25.31 -9.32
CA LYS A 16 39.11 25.68 -9.38
C LYS A 16 38.58 25.75 -7.95
N GLU A 17 38.06 26.89 -7.54
CA GLU A 17 37.54 27.09 -6.18
C GLU A 17 36.13 26.50 -6.01
N GLU A 18 35.38 26.34 -7.11
CA GLU A 18 34.02 25.81 -7.11
C GLU A 18 33.93 24.51 -7.90
N PHE A 19 33.34 23.50 -7.30
CA PHE A 19 33.09 22.22 -7.91
C PHE A 19 31.60 21.88 -7.89
N ALA A 20 31.07 21.43 -9.04
CA ALA A 20 29.72 20.91 -9.09
C ALA A 20 29.70 19.48 -8.54
N ILE A 21 28.86 19.23 -7.53
CA ILE A 21 28.54 17.89 -7.05
C ILE A 21 27.20 17.51 -7.68
N THR A 22 27.21 16.48 -8.53
CA THR A 22 26.01 15.98 -9.20
C THR A 22 25.43 14.81 -8.41
N ALA A 23 24.10 14.68 -8.45
CA ALA A 23 23.44 13.50 -7.89
C ALA A 23 23.71 12.26 -8.77
N ASP A 24 23.97 11.12 -8.13
CA ASP A 24 24.19 9.85 -8.80
C ASP A 24 22.85 9.18 -9.23
N VAL A 25 21.74 9.70 -8.74
CA VAL A 25 20.39 9.19 -8.97
C VAL A 25 19.48 10.29 -9.51
N SER A 26 18.52 9.86 -10.36
CA SER A 26 17.47 10.75 -10.87
C SER A 26 16.22 10.61 -10.01
N GLY A 27 15.56 11.73 -9.71
CA GLY A 27 14.36 11.73 -8.87
C GLY A 27 13.92 13.14 -8.49
N TYR A 28 13.03 13.21 -7.50
CA TYR A 28 12.58 14.46 -6.90
C TYR A 28 13.34 14.75 -5.62
N VAL A 29 13.75 15.99 -5.47
CA VAL A 29 14.30 16.46 -4.20
C VAL A 29 13.15 16.56 -3.21
N THR A 30 13.15 15.69 -2.19
CA THR A 30 12.15 15.71 -1.12
C THR A 30 12.55 16.61 0.03
N GLU A 31 13.84 16.72 0.28
CA GLU A 31 14.36 17.58 1.34
C GLU A 31 15.70 18.21 0.95
N LYS A 32 15.86 19.47 1.27
CA LYS A 32 17.12 20.21 1.21
C LYS A 32 17.64 20.41 2.64
N LYS A 33 18.78 19.79 2.99
CA LYS A 33 19.30 19.76 4.36
C LYS A 33 20.33 20.86 4.66
N VAL A 34 20.80 21.56 3.63
CA VAL A 34 21.85 22.59 3.76
C VAL A 34 21.45 23.87 3.03
N ASN A 35 21.95 24.98 3.47
CA ASN A 35 21.75 26.30 2.85
C ASN A 35 23.06 26.83 2.26
N LEU A 36 22.93 27.84 1.42
CA LEU A 36 24.10 28.52 0.89
C LEU A 36 24.91 29.16 2.02
N GLY A 37 26.20 28.82 2.06
CA GLY A 37 27.11 29.27 3.12
C GLY A 37 27.33 28.28 4.25
N ASP A 38 26.54 27.19 4.29
CA ASP A 38 26.77 26.15 5.28
C ASP A 38 28.05 25.37 4.97
N TYR A 39 28.78 25.01 6.03
CA TYR A 39 29.91 24.11 5.91
C TYR A 39 29.48 22.68 5.90
N VAL A 40 29.83 21.94 4.84
CA VAL A 40 29.46 20.54 4.64
C VAL A 40 30.65 19.62 4.80
N ARG A 41 30.52 18.58 5.61
CA ARG A 41 31.56 17.57 5.83
C ARG A 41 31.35 16.36 4.89
N LYS A 42 32.43 15.63 4.67
CA LYS A 42 32.37 14.37 3.91
C LYS A 42 31.41 13.38 4.61
N GLY A 43 30.42 12.88 3.85
CA GLY A 43 29.40 11.97 4.36
C GLY A 43 28.13 12.66 4.88
N GLU A 44 28.08 13.98 4.91
CA GLU A 44 26.89 14.74 5.29
C GLU A 44 25.88 14.78 4.15
N ALA A 45 24.60 14.54 4.47
CA ALA A 45 23.52 14.56 3.49
C ALA A 45 23.15 16.00 3.13
N ILE A 46 23.22 16.34 1.85
CA ILE A 46 22.93 17.68 1.31
C ILE A 46 21.46 17.74 0.84
N TYR A 47 21.03 16.74 0.11
CA TYR A 47 19.68 16.58 -0.43
C TYR A 47 19.19 15.16 -0.18
N GLU A 48 17.88 15.03 -0.05
CA GLU A 48 17.19 13.75 -0.12
C GLU A 48 16.44 13.69 -1.45
N VAL A 49 16.71 12.61 -2.21
CA VAL A 49 16.14 12.42 -3.56
C VAL A 49 15.38 11.12 -3.57
N ALA A 50 14.10 11.17 -3.96
CA ALA A 50 13.23 10.00 -4.08
C ALA A 50 12.88 9.71 -5.55
N ASP A 51 12.97 8.44 -5.93
CA ASP A 51 12.41 7.96 -7.19
C ASP A 51 10.92 7.65 -6.97
N LEU A 52 10.07 8.39 -7.64
CA LEU A 52 8.61 8.24 -7.58
C LEU A 52 8.03 7.41 -8.73
N SER A 53 8.85 6.72 -9.51
CA SER A 53 8.40 5.83 -10.60
C SER A 53 7.55 4.66 -10.11
N LYS A 54 7.79 4.22 -8.88
CA LYS A 54 7.02 3.24 -8.16
C LYS A 54 6.66 3.76 -6.78
N VAL A 55 5.46 3.46 -6.33
CA VAL A 55 4.99 3.80 -4.99
C VAL A 55 4.45 2.57 -4.28
N TRP A 56 4.59 2.57 -2.98
CA TRP A 56 4.01 1.55 -2.12
C TRP A 56 2.75 2.09 -1.48
N LEU A 57 1.67 1.36 -1.64
CA LEU A 57 0.44 1.59 -0.93
C LEU A 57 0.42 0.67 0.28
N LEU A 58 0.31 1.24 1.47
CA LEU A 58 0.27 0.53 2.73
C LEU A 58 -1.16 0.56 3.27
N PHE A 59 -1.77 -0.61 3.38
CA PHE A 59 -3.08 -0.76 4.01
C PHE A 59 -2.93 -1.30 5.42
N ASP A 60 -3.76 -0.79 6.31
CA ASP A 60 -3.90 -1.29 7.66
C ASP A 60 -4.88 -2.47 7.66
N VAL A 61 -4.38 -3.63 8.01
CA VAL A 61 -5.15 -4.88 8.10
C VAL A 61 -5.33 -5.22 9.56
N TYR A 62 -6.57 -5.29 10.02
CA TYR A 62 -6.87 -5.70 11.39
C TYR A 62 -6.56 -7.19 11.61
N GLU A 63 -6.20 -7.53 12.85
CA GLU A 63 -5.89 -8.92 13.26
C GLU A 63 -7.00 -9.91 12.85
N SER A 64 -8.28 -9.50 12.96
CA SER A 64 -9.43 -10.32 12.56
C SER A 64 -9.44 -10.69 11.08
N ASP A 65 -8.85 -9.86 10.24
CA ASP A 65 -8.93 -9.96 8.78
C ASP A 65 -7.66 -10.57 8.17
N MET A 66 -6.60 -10.68 8.96
CA MET A 66 -5.30 -11.21 8.49
C MET A 66 -5.40 -12.62 7.92
N SER A 67 -6.29 -13.47 8.47
CA SER A 67 -6.48 -14.84 8.00
C SER A 67 -7.07 -14.93 6.59
N TRP A 68 -7.65 -13.84 6.10
CA TRP A 68 -8.33 -13.77 4.80
C TRP A 68 -7.46 -13.17 3.70
N ILE A 69 -6.42 -12.42 4.08
CA ILE A 69 -5.57 -11.68 3.14
C ILE A 69 -4.28 -12.45 2.91
N ASN A 70 -3.98 -12.71 1.64
CA ASN A 70 -2.79 -13.40 1.22
C ASN A 70 -1.98 -12.58 0.22
N LYS A 71 -0.69 -12.88 0.15
CA LYS A 71 0.16 -12.34 -0.91
C LYS A 71 -0.40 -12.78 -2.27
N GLY A 72 -0.56 -11.82 -3.18
CA GLY A 72 -1.12 -12.03 -4.51
C GLY A 72 -2.58 -11.65 -4.66
N ASP A 73 -3.31 -11.43 -3.56
CA ASP A 73 -4.71 -11.00 -3.60
C ASP A 73 -4.85 -9.66 -4.32
N LYS A 74 -5.91 -9.54 -5.10
CA LYS A 74 -6.20 -8.32 -5.83
C LYS A 74 -6.75 -7.25 -4.89
N VAL A 75 -6.27 -6.04 -5.08
CA VAL A 75 -6.73 -4.87 -4.35
C VAL A 75 -7.22 -3.83 -5.34
N SER A 76 -8.45 -3.38 -5.16
CA SER A 76 -9.01 -2.23 -5.87
C SER A 76 -9.09 -1.06 -4.90
N PHE A 77 -8.59 0.10 -5.26
CA PHE A 77 -8.52 1.25 -4.36
C PHE A 77 -8.78 2.57 -5.06
N THR A 78 -9.22 3.54 -4.29
CA THR A 78 -9.44 4.92 -4.70
C THR A 78 -8.54 5.85 -3.88
N ILE A 79 -8.17 6.97 -4.47
CA ILE A 79 -7.36 7.99 -3.83
C ILE A 79 -8.18 9.28 -3.80
N ALA A 80 -8.26 9.92 -2.64
CA ALA A 80 -9.09 11.10 -2.46
C ALA A 80 -8.76 12.25 -3.43
N SER A 81 -7.48 12.37 -3.83
CA SER A 81 -7.03 13.37 -4.79
C SER A 81 -7.42 13.09 -6.25
N PHE A 82 -7.97 11.90 -6.55
CA PHE A 82 -8.40 11.49 -7.90
C PHE A 82 -9.81 10.93 -7.87
N PRO A 83 -10.83 11.79 -7.64
CA PRO A 83 -12.21 11.36 -7.53
C PRO A 83 -12.69 10.70 -8.83
N GLY A 84 -13.35 9.54 -8.70
CA GLY A 84 -13.86 8.77 -9.84
C GLY A 84 -12.84 7.85 -10.51
N GLU A 85 -11.55 7.91 -10.16
CA GLU A 85 -10.55 6.95 -10.65
C GLU A 85 -10.41 5.78 -9.67
N THR A 86 -10.45 4.55 -10.22
CA THR A 86 -10.17 3.33 -9.47
C THR A 86 -8.84 2.76 -9.94
N PHE A 87 -7.98 2.52 -8.99
CA PHE A 87 -6.68 1.90 -9.20
C PHE A 87 -6.74 0.44 -8.78
N SER A 88 -5.85 -0.37 -9.31
CA SER A 88 -5.75 -1.78 -8.95
C SER A 88 -4.30 -2.20 -8.76
N GLY A 89 -4.10 -3.15 -7.87
CA GLY A 89 -2.80 -3.75 -7.60
C GLY A 89 -2.95 -5.13 -6.99
N LYS A 90 -1.84 -5.68 -6.51
CA LYS A 90 -1.82 -6.96 -5.79
C LYS A 90 -1.03 -6.80 -4.50
N VAL A 91 -1.46 -7.49 -3.46
CA VAL A 91 -0.70 -7.58 -2.21
C VAL A 91 0.66 -8.20 -2.51
N SER A 92 1.71 -7.42 -2.39
CA SER A 92 3.10 -7.87 -2.61
C SER A 92 3.71 -8.44 -1.34
N TYR A 93 3.29 -7.92 -0.19
CA TYR A 93 3.81 -8.29 1.12
C TYR A 93 2.76 -8.02 2.21
N LEU A 94 2.67 -8.91 3.18
CA LEU A 94 1.89 -8.73 4.40
C LEU A 94 2.88 -8.82 5.58
N ASP A 95 2.88 -7.80 6.42
CA ASP A 95 3.77 -7.76 7.57
C ASP A 95 3.39 -8.89 8.55
N PRO A 96 4.33 -9.75 8.95
CA PRO A 96 4.08 -10.80 9.92
C PRO A 96 3.96 -10.27 11.36
N VAL A 97 4.30 -9.01 11.59
CA VAL A 97 4.28 -8.37 12.90
C VAL A 97 3.10 -7.41 12.98
N ILE A 98 2.32 -7.58 14.04
CA ILE A 98 1.20 -6.68 14.36
C ILE A 98 1.72 -5.57 15.27
N ASP A 99 1.41 -4.33 14.94
CA ASP A 99 1.69 -3.19 15.83
C ASP A 99 0.85 -3.34 17.11
N PRO A 100 1.47 -3.44 18.29
CA PRO A 100 0.75 -3.67 19.54
C PRO A 100 -0.13 -2.50 19.98
N LYS A 101 0.11 -1.28 19.47
CA LYS A 101 -0.67 -0.09 19.81
C LYS A 101 -1.94 0.01 18.97
N THR A 102 -1.82 -0.24 17.68
CA THR A 102 -2.91 -0.09 16.71
C THR A 102 -3.62 -1.40 16.41
N ARG A 103 -2.99 -2.55 16.71
CA ARG A 103 -3.46 -3.91 16.41
C ARG A 103 -3.71 -4.15 14.92
N VAL A 104 -2.91 -3.51 14.09
CA VAL A 104 -2.93 -3.71 12.65
C VAL A 104 -1.60 -4.23 12.13
N ALA A 105 -1.65 -5.00 11.06
CA ALA A 105 -0.50 -5.35 10.24
C ALA A 105 -0.52 -4.52 8.96
N LYS A 106 0.63 -4.24 8.36
CA LYS A 106 0.72 -3.52 7.10
C LYS A 106 0.70 -4.47 5.92
N ALA A 107 -0.29 -4.32 5.03
CA ALA A 107 -0.28 -4.96 3.74
C ALA A 107 0.25 -3.98 2.69
N ARG A 108 1.29 -4.38 1.96
CA ARG A 108 1.93 -3.56 0.94
C ARG A 108 1.47 -3.97 -0.44
N VAL A 109 1.05 -2.99 -1.21
CA VAL A 109 0.77 -3.11 -2.65
C VAL A 109 1.76 -2.23 -3.40
N GLU A 110 2.50 -2.80 -4.33
CA GLU A 110 3.45 -2.07 -5.17
C GLU A 110 2.76 -1.65 -6.46
N ILE A 111 2.88 -0.37 -6.81
CA ILE A 111 2.17 0.24 -7.92
C ILE A 111 3.16 1.01 -8.79
N SER A 112 3.06 0.79 -10.10
CA SER A 112 3.76 1.62 -11.07
C SER A 112 3.10 2.99 -11.12
N ASN A 113 3.88 4.04 -10.94
CA ASN A 113 3.43 5.42 -10.92
C ASN A 113 3.84 6.14 -12.20
N ALA A 114 3.31 5.68 -13.33
CA ALA A 114 3.54 6.31 -14.63
C ALA A 114 3.03 7.76 -14.60
N GLY A 115 3.89 8.69 -15.02
CA GLY A 115 3.59 10.12 -14.95
C GLY A 115 3.68 10.73 -13.54
N GLN A 116 4.08 9.96 -12.54
CA GLN A 116 4.39 10.40 -11.17
C GLN A 116 3.26 11.21 -10.51
N ARG A 117 2.02 10.80 -10.81
CA ARG A 117 0.79 11.42 -10.29
C ARG A 117 0.57 11.14 -8.81
N LEU A 118 0.96 9.93 -8.37
CA LEU A 118 0.82 9.51 -6.99
C LEU A 118 1.99 10.06 -6.18
N LYS A 119 1.67 10.71 -5.09
CA LYS A 119 2.68 11.29 -4.19
C LYS A 119 2.68 10.55 -2.85
N PRO A 120 3.81 10.46 -2.17
CA PRO A 120 3.86 9.98 -0.79
C PRO A 120 2.83 10.70 0.09
N GLU A 121 2.36 10.05 1.14
CA GLU A 121 1.40 10.56 2.13
C GLU A 121 -0.01 10.84 1.56
N MET A 122 -0.34 10.37 0.35
CA MET A 122 -1.72 10.41 -0.13
C MET A 122 -2.57 9.34 0.54
N PHE A 123 -3.77 9.72 0.98
CA PHE A 123 -4.74 8.77 1.52
C PHE A 123 -5.40 7.95 0.42
N ALA A 124 -5.44 6.64 0.65
CA ALA A 124 -6.11 5.69 -0.20
C ALA A 124 -7.06 4.80 0.60
N SER A 125 -8.20 4.46 -0.01
CA SER A 125 -9.15 3.50 0.53
C SER A 125 -9.33 2.36 -0.45
N GLY A 126 -9.21 1.12 0.02
CA GLY A 126 -9.22 -0.03 -0.87
C GLY A 126 -10.06 -1.18 -0.35
N THR A 127 -10.43 -2.05 -1.28
CA THR A 127 -11.09 -3.32 -1.04
C THR A 127 -10.20 -4.45 -1.54
N VAL A 128 -9.95 -5.44 -0.70
CA VAL A 128 -9.20 -6.64 -1.06
C VAL A 128 -10.19 -7.73 -1.44
N GLU A 129 -9.98 -8.34 -2.60
CA GLU A 129 -10.71 -9.54 -3.01
C GLU A 129 -9.98 -10.77 -2.49
N ALA A 130 -10.36 -11.21 -1.29
CA ALA A 130 -9.80 -12.41 -0.69
C ALA A 130 -10.39 -13.67 -1.31
N THR A 131 -9.53 -14.58 -1.76
CA THR A 131 -9.96 -15.89 -2.22
C THR A 131 -10.13 -16.80 -1.01
N LEU A 132 -11.38 -17.09 -0.67
CA LEU A 132 -11.66 -18.06 0.38
C LEU A 132 -11.16 -19.45 -0.06
N PRO A 133 -10.45 -20.19 0.80
CA PRO A 133 -10.11 -21.57 0.51
C PRO A 133 -11.41 -22.35 0.28
N ALA A 134 -11.49 -23.07 -0.82
CA ALA A 134 -12.66 -23.80 -1.31
C ALA A 134 -13.18 -24.94 -0.40
N LYS A 135 -12.75 -24.98 0.86
CA LYS A 135 -13.05 -26.00 1.87
C LYS A 135 -13.95 -25.49 2.99
N SER A 136 -14.94 -24.69 2.71
CA SER A 136 -16.03 -24.61 3.66
C SER A 136 -17.31 -25.15 3.01
N ASP A 137 -17.66 -26.40 3.29
CA ASP A 137 -19.02 -26.91 3.18
C ASP A 137 -20.00 -26.13 4.10
N LYS A 138 -19.67 -24.88 4.37
CA LYS A 138 -20.52 -24.00 5.16
C LYS A 138 -21.67 -23.56 4.29
N LEU A 139 -22.85 -24.02 4.64
CA LEU A 139 -24.09 -23.52 4.06
C LEU A 139 -24.18 -22.02 4.33
N VAL A 140 -24.33 -21.23 3.28
CA VAL A 140 -24.53 -19.79 3.37
C VAL A 140 -25.97 -19.46 3.02
N VAL A 141 -26.53 -18.50 3.72
CA VAL A 141 -27.89 -17.99 3.45
C VAL A 141 -27.80 -16.49 3.19
N PRO A 142 -28.66 -15.92 2.33
CA PRO A 142 -28.74 -14.47 2.16
C PRO A 142 -29.01 -13.79 3.51
N LYS A 143 -28.38 -12.65 3.76
CA LYS A 143 -28.59 -11.88 4.99
C LYS A 143 -30.06 -11.55 5.23
N THR A 144 -30.84 -11.36 4.15
CA THR A 144 -32.28 -11.10 4.17
C THR A 144 -33.11 -12.27 4.62
N ALA A 145 -32.60 -13.52 4.60
CA ALA A 145 -33.28 -14.71 5.09
C ALA A 145 -33.12 -14.92 6.61
N VAL A 146 -32.28 -14.12 7.25
CA VAL A 146 -32.01 -14.18 8.69
C VAL A 146 -32.88 -13.16 9.41
N MET A 147 -33.78 -13.64 10.28
CA MET A 147 -34.59 -12.79 11.13
C MET A 147 -33.98 -12.66 12.52
N TRP A 148 -33.90 -11.44 12.99
CA TRP A 148 -33.46 -11.12 14.35
C TRP A 148 -34.65 -11.00 15.30
N THR A 149 -34.66 -11.82 16.34
CA THR A 149 -35.77 -11.85 17.31
C THR A 149 -35.48 -11.03 18.58
N GLY A 150 -34.40 -10.24 18.58
CA GLY A 150 -33.93 -9.48 19.75
C GLY A 150 -32.97 -10.26 20.64
N LYS A 151 -33.07 -11.58 20.73
CA LYS A 151 -32.19 -12.44 21.52
C LYS A 151 -31.33 -13.39 20.67
N ARG A 152 -31.82 -13.75 19.50
CA ARG A 152 -31.11 -14.69 18.60
C ARG A 152 -31.49 -14.48 17.13
N SER A 153 -30.63 -14.93 16.24
CA SER A 153 -30.91 -15.00 14.81
C SER A 153 -31.58 -16.34 14.50
N VAL A 154 -32.62 -16.30 13.68
CA VAL A 154 -33.36 -17.50 13.24
C VAL A 154 -33.51 -17.52 11.72
N VAL A 155 -33.53 -18.71 11.16
CA VAL A 155 -33.77 -18.96 9.72
C VAL A 155 -34.89 -20.00 9.60
N TYR A 156 -35.84 -19.74 8.73
CA TYR A 156 -36.89 -20.73 8.41
C TYR A 156 -36.45 -21.56 7.22
N VAL A 157 -36.37 -22.86 7.42
CA VAL A 157 -36.04 -23.81 6.36
C VAL A 157 -37.34 -24.48 5.90
N LYS A 158 -37.65 -24.34 4.62
CA LYS A 158 -38.78 -25.05 3.99
C LYS A 158 -38.46 -26.54 3.90
N SER A 159 -39.25 -27.36 4.53
CA SER A 159 -39.16 -28.81 4.43
C SER A 159 -40.39 -29.33 3.65
N THR A 160 -40.15 -30.13 2.62
CA THR A 160 -41.19 -30.79 1.82
C THR A 160 -41.22 -32.25 2.26
N SER A 161 -42.01 -32.54 3.26
CA SER A 161 -42.24 -33.94 3.70
C SER A 161 -43.63 -34.38 3.25
N GLY A 162 -43.67 -35.29 2.31
CA GLY A 162 -44.77 -36.12 1.75
C GLY A 162 -46.24 -35.68 1.74
N LYS A 163 -46.70 -34.79 2.61
CA LYS A 163 -48.11 -34.35 2.66
C LYS A 163 -48.33 -32.86 2.91
N GLY A 164 -47.32 -32.05 2.77
CA GLY A 164 -47.48 -30.61 2.99
C GLY A 164 -46.15 -29.87 3.06
N VAL A 165 -46.21 -28.53 2.97
CA VAL A 165 -45.04 -27.65 3.17
C VAL A 165 -45.00 -27.26 4.63
N SER A 166 -43.94 -27.63 5.33
CA SER A 166 -43.68 -27.18 6.70
C SER A 166 -42.42 -26.30 6.77
N PHE A 167 -42.40 -25.37 7.71
CA PHE A 167 -41.25 -24.53 7.96
C PHE A 167 -40.64 -24.86 9.33
N LEU A 168 -39.39 -25.23 9.33
CA LEU A 168 -38.62 -25.49 10.56
C LEU A 168 -37.79 -24.26 10.92
N MET A 169 -37.90 -23.79 12.15
CA MET A 169 -37.08 -22.73 12.70
C MET A 169 -35.76 -23.33 13.18
N ARG A 170 -34.65 -22.83 12.72
CA ARG A 170 -33.30 -23.17 13.14
C ARG A 170 -32.48 -21.93 13.52
#